data_580fc2a67e12cb229557225af8c0fcac
#
_entry.id   580fc2a67e12cb229557225af8c0fcac
#
_cell.length_a   1.000
_cell.length_b   1.000
_cell.length_c   1.000
_cell.angle_alpha   90.00
_cell.angle_beta   90.00
_cell.angle_gamma   90.00
#
_symmetry.space_group_name_H-M   'P 1'
#
loop_
_entity.id
_entity.type
_entity.pdbx_description
1 polymer ?
#
loop_
_entity_poly.entity_id
_entity_poly.type
_entity_poly.pdbx_seq_one_letter_code
_entity_poly.pdbx_strand_id
1 'polypeptide(L)'
;MNHTILVVDDSATVRKFASVSLSMQGFTVVAACDGMDALEKMPAQKIDLVITDLNMPNMDGFELIKALRENPQYSELPVIILTSLADAESRSTGATLGVSSFLVKPFSLEKIQYEVSKYLSWAD
;
A
#
# COMPACT_ATOMS: atom_id res chain seq x y z
N MET A 1 -14.03 13.68 -6.05
CA MET A 1 -14.11 12.88 -4.82
C MET A 1 -12.73 12.48 -4.36
N ASN A 2 -12.49 12.58 -3.06
CA ASN A 2 -11.21 12.18 -2.50
C ASN A 2 -11.12 10.67 -2.38
N HIS A 3 -9.99 10.13 -2.85
CA HIS A 3 -9.64 8.75 -2.58
C HIS A 3 -8.76 8.68 -1.34
N THR A 4 -8.85 7.57 -0.62
CA THR A 4 -8.06 7.32 0.57
C THR A 4 -7.10 6.17 0.33
N ILE A 5 -5.83 6.41 0.63
CA ILE A 5 -4.76 5.43 0.44
C ILE A 5 -4.22 5.04 1.82
N LEU A 6 -4.10 3.74 2.04
CA LEU A 6 -3.48 3.21 3.25
C LEU A 6 -2.01 2.91 2.95
N VAL A 7 -1.10 3.50 3.72
CA VAL A 7 0.34 3.26 3.60
C VAL A 7 0.79 2.49 4.82
N VAL A 8 1.36 1.30 4.60
CA VAL A 8 1.78 0.39 5.66
C VAL A 8 3.27 0.16 5.56
N ASP A 9 4.03 0.60 6.55
CA ASP A 9 5.48 0.44 6.60
C ASP A 9 5.92 0.65 8.04
N ASP A 10 6.89 -0.14 8.52
CA ASP A 10 7.38 0.00 9.89
C ASP A 10 8.32 1.19 10.05
N SER A 11 8.79 1.78 8.95
CA SER A 11 9.63 2.98 8.99
C SER A 11 8.77 4.23 9.03
N ALA A 12 8.88 5.01 10.09
CA ALA A 12 8.18 6.29 10.21
C ALA A 12 8.59 7.27 9.11
N THR A 13 9.86 7.24 8.70
CA THR A 13 10.36 8.09 7.63
C THR A 13 9.69 7.76 6.31
N VAL A 14 9.57 6.48 5.98
CA VAL A 14 8.92 6.04 4.74
C VAL A 14 7.43 6.41 4.77
N ARG A 15 6.75 6.15 5.89
CA ARG A 15 5.34 6.51 6.03
C ARG A 15 5.13 8.00 5.80
N LYS A 16 5.98 8.83 6.40
CA LYS A 16 5.85 10.28 6.24
C LYS A 16 6.11 10.72 4.80
N PHE A 17 7.16 10.20 4.18
CA PHE A 17 7.50 10.57 2.81
C PHE A 17 6.38 10.19 1.84
N ALA A 18 5.87 8.96 1.97
CA ALA A 18 4.76 8.51 1.12
C ALA A 18 3.50 9.35 1.37
N SER A 19 3.19 9.64 2.64
CA SER A 19 2.00 10.41 2.99
C SER A 19 2.05 11.83 2.42
N VAL A 20 3.20 12.49 2.55
CA VAL A 20 3.36 13.85 2.02
C VAL A 20 3.26 13.83 0.50
N SER A 21 3.95 12.87 -0.16
CA SER A 21 3.95 12.77 -1.61
C SER A 21 2.54 12.59 -2.18
N LEU A 22 1.73 11.76 -1.55
CA LEU A 22 0.38 11.48 -2.01
C LEU A 22 -0.62 12.57 -1.62
N SER A 23 -0.42 13.20 -0.46
CA SER A 23 -1.25 14.33 -0.04
C SER A 23 -1.11 15.51 -1.00
N MET A 24 0.07 15.67 -1.60
CA MET A 24 0.29 16.71 -2.61
C MET A 24 -0.58 16.52 -3.85
N GLN A 25 -1.05 15.30 -4.11
CA GLN A 25 -1.97 15.01 -5.21
C GLN A 25 -3.43 15.06 -4.78
N GLY A 26 -3.72 15.45 -3.54
CA GLY A 26 -5.08 15.57 -3.06
C GLY A 26 -5.66 14.30 -2.44
N PHE A 27 -4.88 13.22 -2.33
CA PHE A 27 -5.35 11.99 -1.68
C PHE A 27 -5.33 12.14 -0.16
N THR A 28 -6.29 11.51 0.50
CA THR A 28 -6.25 11.33 1.94
C THR A 28 -5.38 10.10 2.23
N VAL A 29 -4.48 10.21 3.19
CA VAL A 29 -3.56 9.10 3.52
C VAL A 29 -3.76 8.68 4.96
N VAL A 30 -3.94 7.37 5.15
CA VAL A 30 -3.97 6.74 6.46
C VAL A 30 -2.67 5.93 6.56
N ALA A 31 -1.94 6.06 7.66
CA ALA A 31 -0.67 5.38 7.84
C ALA A 31 -0.78 4.33 8.92
N ALA A 32 -0.17 3.18 8.70
CA ALA A 32 -0.11 2.07 9.64
C ALA A 32 1.32 1.56 9.74
N CYS A 33 1.72 1.06 10.92
CA CYS A 33 3.10 0.65 11.15
C CYS A 33 3.35 -0.83 10.86
N ASP A 34 2.32 -1.64 10.74
CA ASP A 34 2.40 -3.06 10.36
C ASP A 34 1.04 -3.56 9.88
N GLY A 35 0.98 -4.85 9.52
CA GLY A 35 -0.24 -5.43 8.99
C GLY A 35 -1.39 -5.47 10.01
N MET A 36 -1.09 -5.71 11.27
CA MET A 36 -2.13 -5.72 12.32
C MET A 36 -2.73 -4.34 12.51
N ASP A 37 -1.87 -3.31 12.57
CA ASP A 37 -2.32 -1.92 12.68
C ASP A 37 -3.16 -1.52 11.46
N ALA A 38 -2.76 -1.98 10.27
CA ALA A 38 -3.52 -1.74 9.05
C ALA A 38 -4.93 -2.32 9.13
N LEU A 39 -5.04 -3.58 9.51
CA LEU A 39 -6.35 -4.24 9.61
C LEU A 39 -7.24 -3.59 10.67
N GLU A 40 -6.65 -3.09 11.74
CA GLU A 40 -7.39 -2.38 12.78
C GLU A 40 -7.95 -1.06 12.29
N LYS A 41 -7.22 -0.36 11.44
CA LYS A 41 -7.61 0.96 10.95
C LYS A 41 -8.56 0.93 9.76
N MET A 42 -8.53 -0.13 8.96
CA MET A 42 -9.28 -0.18 7.70
C MET A 42 -10.80 -0.02 7.83
N PRO A 43 -11.47 -0.61 8.84
CA PRO A 43 -12.92 -0.48 8.91
C PRO A 43 -13.43 0.93 9.21
N ALA A 44 -12.57 1.82 9.70
CA ALA A 44 -12.99 3.17 10.08
C ALA A 44 -13.30 4.07 8.89
N GLN A 45 -12.86 3.69 7.68
CA GLN A 45 -13.05 4.50 6.48
C GLN A 45 -12.92 3.64 5.24
N LYS A 46 -13.40 4.16 4.10
CA LYS A 46 -13.25 3.46 2.83
C LYS A 46 -11.81 3.64 2.34
N ILE A 47 -11.11 2.53 2.16
CA ILE A 47 -9.76 2.52 1.58
C ILE A 47 -9.86 2.17 0.11
N ASP A 48 -9.21 2.94 -0.75
CA ASP A 48 -9.26 2.78 -2.20
C ASP A 48 -8.02 2.12 -2.77
N LEU A 49 -6.91 2.16 -2.04
CA LEU A 49 -5.64 1.56 -2.46
C LEU A 49 -4.79 1.30 -1.22
N VAL A 50 -4.07 0.19 -1.22
CA VAL A 50 -3.10 -0.13 -0.16
C VAL A 50 -1.70 -0.14 -0.75
N ILE A 51 -0.77 0.54 -0.07
CA ILE A 51 0.66 0.46 -0.35
C ILE A 51 1.30 -0.15 0.89
N THR A 52 1.94 -1.30 0.76
CA THR A 52 2.50 -1.99 1.92
C THR A 52 3.92 -2.47 1.69
N ASP A 53 4.76 -2.31 2.71
CA ASP A 53 6.05 -2.95 2.79
C ASP A 53 5.85 -4.46 2.98
N LEU A 54 6.86 -5.25 2.67
CA LEU A 54 6.85 -6.70 2.88
C LEU A 54 7.37 -7.08 4.25
N ASN A 55 8.47 -6.48 4.68
CA ASN A 55 9.16 -6.87 5.91
C ASN A 55 8.75 -5.98 7.07
N MET A 56 7.81 -6.46 7.86
CA MET A 56 7.28 -5.74 9.01
C MET A 56 7.13 -6.70 10.19
N PRO A 57 7.22 -6.21 11.45
CA PRO A 57 6.95 -7.06 12.60
C PRO A 57 5.47 -7.42 12.70
N ASN A 58 5.14 -8.41 13.49
CA ASN A 58 3.79 -8.88 13.82
C ASN A 58 3.06 -9.51 12.64
N MET A 59 2.84 -8.78 11.57
CA MET A 59 2.21 -9.29 10.35
C MET A 59 2.94 -8.65 9.16
N ASP A 60 3.56 -9.46 8.32
CA ASP A 60 4.28 -8.95 7.15
C ASP A 60 3.30 -8.59 6.01
N GLY A 61 3.86 -8.03 4.92
CA GLY A 61 3.05 -7.55 3.82
C GLY A 61 2.28 -8.65 3.10
N PHE A 62 2.88 -9.82 2.91
CA PHE A 62 2.18 -10.93 2.25
C PHE A 62 1.06 -11.48 3.11
N GLU A 63 1.27 -11.56 4.43
CA GLU A 63 0.22 -11.98 5.35
C GLU A 63 -0.95 -10.98 5.34
N LEU A 64 -0.64 -9.70 5.31
CA LEU A 64 -1.66 -8.65 5.21
C LEU A 64 -2.45 -8.80 3.90
N ILE A 65 -1.77 -8.94 2.78
CA ILE A 65 -2.43 -9.06 1.48
C ILE A 65 -3.31 -10.30 1.43
N LYS A 66 -2.82 -11.42 1.96
CA LYS A 66 -3.62 -12.65 2.02
C LYS A 66 -4.90 -12.43 2.82
N ALA A 67 -4.81 -11.77 3.97
CA ALA A 67 -5.98 -11.45 4.78
C ALA A 67 -6.98 -10.58 4.01
N LEU A 68 -6.49 -9.61 3.24
CA LEU A 68 -7.34 -8.75 2.42
C LEU A 68 -8.04 -9.56 1.32
N ARG A 69 -7.33 -10.45 0.65
CA ARG A 69 -7.90 -11.25 -0.43
C ARG A 69 -8.95 -12.24 0.05
N GLU A 70 -8.86 -12.67 1.30
CA GLU A 70 -9.84 -13.57 1.90
C GLU A 70 -11.08 -12.85 2.43
N ASN A 71 -11.05 -11.52 2.47
CA ASN A 71 -12.17 -10.71 2.93
C ASN A 71 -12.94 -10.19 1.70
N PRO A 72 -14.23 -10.55 1.52
CA PRO A 72 -14.99 -10.09 0.36
C PRO A 72 -15.00 -8.57 0.17
N GLN A 73 -14.92 -7.82 1.27
CA GLN A 73 -14.91 -6.35 1.21
C GLN A 73 -13.65 -5.80 0.55
N TYR A 74 -12.52 -6.53 0.65
CA TYR A 74 -11.22 -6.06 0.18
C TYR A 74 -10.60 -6.95 -0.90
N SER A 75 -11.34 -7.93 -1.40
CA SER A 75 -10.79 -8.92 -2.33
C SER A 75 -10.32 -8.32 -3.66
N GLU A 76 -10.89 -7.19 -4.06
CA GLU A 76 -10.55 -6.51 -5.32
C GLU A 76 -9.72 -5.24 -5.10
N LEU A 77 -9.34 -4.95 -3.87
CA LEU A 77 -8.63 -3.72 -3.53
C LEU A 77 -7.25 -3.70 -4.19
N PRO A 78 -6.89 -2.64 -4.94
CA PRO A 78 -5.55 -2.55 -5.52
C PRO A 78 -4.50 -2.48 -4.42
N VAL A 79 -3.41 -3.22 -4.60
CA VAL A 79 -2.29 -3.26 -3.67
C VAL A 79 -0.99 -3.05 -4.42
N ILE A 80 -0.18 -2.10 -3.95
CA ILE A 80 1.18 -1.87 -4.41
C ILE A 80 2.12 -2.33 -3.31
N ILE A 81 3.08 -3.18 -3.65
CA ILE A 81 4.10 -3.61 -2.71
C ILE A 81 5.28 -2.64 -2.77
N LEU A 82 5.68 -2.15 -1.60
CA LEU A 82 6.80 -1.24 -1.42
C LEU A 82 7.93 -2.05 -0.76
N THR A 83 9.04 -2.27 -1.47
CA THR A 83 10.08 -3.16 -0.97
C THR A 83 11.46 -2.76 -1.47
N SER A 84 12.48 -3.09 -0.67
CA SER A 84 13.88 -2.95 -1.08
C SER A 84 14.35 -4.15 -1.92
N LEU A 85 13.57 -5.26 -1.90
CA LEU A 85 13.91 -6.47 -2.65
C LEU A 85 12.70 -6.87 -3.50
N ALA A 86 12.83 -6.70 -4.82
CA ALA A 86 11.80 -7.13 -5.76
C ALA A 86 12.32 -8.31 -6.58
N ASP A 87 12.69 -9.38 -5.91
CA ASP A 87 13.21 -10.59 -6.57
C ASP A 87 12.09 -11.40 -7.23
N ALA A 88 12.49 -12.42 -8.02
CA ALA A 88 11.54 -13.23 -8.77
C ALA A 88 10.56 -13.97 -7.87
N GLU A 89 11.01 -14.44 -6.70
CA GLU A 89 10.16 -15.17 -5.77
C GLU A 89 9.08 -14.24 -5.17
N SER A 90 9.47 -13.05 -4.73
CA SER A 90 8.53 -12.08 -4.18
C SER A 90 7.51 -11.64 -5.24
N ARG A 91 7.97 -11.44 -6.48
CA ARG A 91 7.07 -11.06 -7.57
C ARG A 91 6.08 -12.17 -7.89
N SER A 92 6.52 -13.42 -7.87
CA SER A 92 5.65 -14.57 -8.10
C SER A 92 4.59 -14.69 -7.01
N THR A 93 4.98 -14.54 -5.75
CA THR A 93 4.05 -14.59 -4.62
C THR A 93 3.05 -13.44 -4.72
N GLY A 94 3.51 -12.24 -5.05
CA GLY A 94 2.63 -11.09 -5.22
C GLY A 94 1.62 -11.29 -6.35
N ALA A 95 2.07 -11.85 -7.48
CA ALA A 95 1.18 -12.14 -8.60
C ALA A 95 0.08 -13.13 -8.20
N THR A 96 0.43 -14.16 -7.44
CA THR A 96 -0.54 -15.14 -6.94
C THR A 96 -1.61 -14.46 -6.05
N LEU A 97 -1.23 -13.44 -5.29
CA LEU A 97 -2.13 -12.71 -4.41
C LEU A 97 -2.82 -11.52 -5.11
N GLY A 98 -2.64 -11.37 -6.41
CA GLY A 98 -3.29 -10.32 -7.17
C GLY A 98 -2.76 -8.92 -6.89
N VAL A 99 -1.46 -8.81 -6.63
CA VAL A 99 -0.81 -7.50 -6.40
C VAL A 99 -0.77 -6.71 -7.70
N SER A 100 -1.10 -5.43 -7.63
CA SER A 100 -1.18 -4.56 -8.82
C SER A 100 0.19 -4.18 -9.35
N SER A 101 1.13 -3.82 -8.48
CA SER A 101 2.50 -3.50 -8.89
C SER A 101 3.47 -3.51 -7.70
N PHE A 102 4.75 -3.37 -8.02
CA PHE A 102 5.84 -3.24 -7.04
C PHE A 102 6.49 -1.88 -7.19
N LEU A 103 6.83 -1.26 -6.07
CA LEU A 103 7.59 -0.03 -6.02
C LEU A 103 8.85 -0.28 -5.21
N VAL A 104 10.02 -0.16 -5.86
CA VAL A 104 11.30 -0.52 -5.24
C VAL A 104 11.86 0.66 -4.46
N LYS A 105 12.29 0.40 -3.22
CA LYS A 105 12.96 1.39 -2.38
C LYS A 105 14.43 1.51 -2.77
N PRO A 106 15.02 2.70 -2.70
CA PRO A 106 14.38 3.98 -2.42
C PRO A 106 13.59 4.47 -3.62
N PHE A 107 12.51 5.18 -3.39
CA PHE A 107 11.67 5.72 -4.46
C PHE A 107 11.57 7.22 -4.34
N SER A 108 11.37 7.89 -5.48
CA SER A 108 11.19 9.34 -5.51
C SER A 108 9.71 9.69 -5.33
N LEU A 109 9.46 10.97 -5.04
CA LEU A 109 8.12 11.51 -5.00
C LEU A 109 7.38 11.26 -6.31
N GLU A 110 8.05 11.52 -7.45
CA GLU A 110 7.46 11.30 -8.77
C GLU A 110 7.12 9.83 -9.00
N LYS A 111 7.97 8.93 -8.52
CA LYS A 111 7.76 7.51 -8.76
C LYS A 111 6.53 6.98 -8.02
N ILE A 112 6.36 7.33 -6.74
CA ILE A 112 5.19 6.87 -6.00
C ILE A 112 3.91 7.51 -6.56
N GLN A 113 3.96 8.78 -6.94
CA GLN A 113 2.81 9.44 -7.55
C GLN A 113 2.43 8.79 -8.87
N TYR A 114 3.42 8.43 -9.69
CA TYR A 114 3.19 7.76 -10.96
C TYR A 114 2.54 6.38 -10.76
N GLU A 115 3.07 5.59 -9.83
CA GLU A 115 2.51 4.24 -9.59
C GLU A 115 1.06 4.30 -9.12
N VAL A 116 0.75 5.22 -8.22
CA VAL A 116 -0.63 5.39 -7.74
C VAL A 116 -1.55 5.84 -8.87
N SER A 117 -1.06 6.69 -9.76
CA SER A 117 -1.88 7.23 -10.86
C SER A 117 -2.36 6.17 -11.83
N LYS A 118 -1.73 4.99 -11.84
CA LYS A 118 -2.18 3.86 -12.67
C LYS A 118 -3.50 3.28 -12.19
N TYR A 119 -3.86 3.49 -10.93
CA TYR A 119 -5.01 2.84 -10.29
C TYR A 119 -6.04 3.83 -9.79
N LEU A 120 -5.64 5.03 -9.41
CA LEU A 120 -6.54 6.06 -8.88
C LEU A 120 -6.35 7.35 -9.66
N SER A 121 -7.47 7.94 -10.09
CA SER A 121 -7.47 9.28 -10.67
C SER A 121 -7.15 10.30 -9.58
N TRP A 122 -6.65 11.45 -10.00
CA TRP A 122 -6.51 12.58 -9.09
C TRP A 122 -7.85 12.90 -8.46
N ALA A 123 -7.80 13.37 -7.23
CA ALA A 123 -8.99 13.78 -6.51
C ALA A 123 -9.48 15.11 -7.11
N ASP A 124 -10.50 15.04 -7.88
CA ASP A 124 -11.11 16.22 -8.49
C ASP A 124 -12.62 16.24 -8.23
#